data_0d313ac0c228c7b10b6b88d11c73a079
#
_entry.id   0d313ac0c228c7b10b6b88d11c73a079
#
_cell.length_a   1.000
_cell.length_b   1.000
_cell.length_c   1.000
_cell.angle_alpha   90.00
_cell.angle_beta   90.00
_cell.angle_gamma   90.00
#
_symmetry.space_group_name_H-M   'P 1'
#
loop_
_entity.id
_entity.type
_entity.pdbx_description
1 polymer ?
#
loop_
_entity_poly.entity_id
_entity_poly.type
_entity_poly.pdbx_seq_one_letter_code
_entity_poly.pdbx_strand_id
1 'polypeptide(L)'
;GTGTRMESRLPKQFLRIRHEIILMKTMRTFHEFDKSMDLLIGLPAGEMSTWKRLCKDENFQIPHRLTEGGETRFHTIKNALQYISSPSVVAVHDGVRPLVDQQTIQRAFEKAEATGNAIPVTDIHESVRIVTASENKAVPRKYYKLVQTPQVFKSDILLDAYEQEYNPDFTDDASVVEKSGVFIH
;
A
#
# COMPACT_ATOMS: atom_id res chain seq x y z
N GLY A 1 3.61 5.78 -7.41
CA GLY A 1 4.82 6.61 -7.30
C GLY A 1 5.74 6.42 -8.50
N THR A 2 6.38 7.47 -8.97
CA THR A 2 7.22 7.50 -10.19
C THR A 2 8.55 6.74 -10.07
N GLY A 3 8.83 6.11 -8.93
CA GLY A 3 10.00 5.21 -8.76
C GLY A 3 11.37 5.81 -9.07
N THR A 4 11.55 7.11 -8.87
CA THR A 4 12.73 7.92 -9.26
C THR A 4 14.08 7.45 -8.70
N ARG A 5 14.09 6.46 -7.80
CA ARG A 5 15.31 5.92 -7.18
C ARG A 5 16.04 4.84 -8.00
N MET A 6 15.44 4.36 -9.08
CA MET A 6 16.07 3.37 -9.96
C MET A 6 16.14 3.95 -11.38
N GLU A 7 17.32 4.02 -11.97
CA GLU A 7 17.60 4.49 -13.35
C GLU A 7 17.08 3.52 -14.44
N SER A 8 15.95 2.87 -14.21
CA SER A 8 15.36 1.94 -15.16
C SER A 8 14.45 2.67 -16.15
N ARG A 9 14.53 2.31 -17.44
CA ARG A 9 13.62 2.79 -18.50
C ARG A 9 12.16 2.34 -18.29
N LEU A 10 11.93 1.30 -17.47
CA LEU A 10 10.60 0.81 -17.11
C LEU A 10 10.30 1.17 -15.65
N PRO A 11 9.05 1.59 -15.35
CA PRO A 11 8.59 1.76 -13.97
C PRO A 11 8.79 0.49 -13.13
N LYS A 12 9.18 0.67 -11.87
CA LYS A 12 9.55 -0.42 -10.96
C LYS A 12 8.50 -1.52 -10.86
N GLN A 13 7.22 -1.16 -10.87
CA GLN A 13 6.09 -2.08 -10.80
C GLN A 13 6.00 -3.03 -12.01
N PHE A 14 6.59 -2.66 -13.15
CA PHE A 14 6.60 -3.45 -14.39
C PHE A 14 7.88 -4.26 -14.58
N LEU A 15 8.84 -4.13 -13.68
CA LEU A 15 10.01 -5.01 -13.67
C LEU A 15 9.58 -6.44 -13.34
N ARG A 16 10.46 -7.40 -13.67
CA ARG A 16 10.22 -8.83 -13.41
C ARG A 16 11.02 -9.32 -12.22
N ILE A 17 10.40 -10.19 -11.45
CA ILE A 17 11.08 -11.08 -10.53
C ILE A 17 10.97 -12.48 -11.14
N ARG A 18 12.12 -13.05 -11.54
CA ARG A 18 12.18 -14.27 -12.36
C ARG A 18 11.40 -14.07 -13.67
N HIS A 19 10.26 -14.72 -13.81
CA HIS A 19 9.46 -14.71 -15.05
C HIS A 19 8.17 -13.88 -14.93
N GLU A 20 7.87 -13.32 -13.75
CA GLU A 20 6.60 -12.63 -13.51
C GLU A 20 6.81 -11.14 -13.22
N ILE A 21 5.92 -10.30 -13.76
CA ILE A 21 5.90 -8.85 -13.49
C ILE A 21 5.53 -8.63 -12.02
N ILE A 22 6.27 -7.76 -11.34
CA ILE A 22 6.12 -7.49 -9.90
C ILE A 22 4.66 -7.18 -9.53
N LEU A 23 4.02 -6.26 -10.26
CA LEU A 23 2.63 -5.89 -9.99
C LEU A 23 1.67 -7.06 -10.19
N MET A 24 1.85 -7.88 -11.25
CA MET A 24 1.02 -9.06 -11.49
C MET A 24 1.17 -10.08 -10.37
N LYS A 25 2.40 -10.30 -9.90
CA LYS A 25 2.67 -11.17 -8.76
C LYS A 25 1.98 -10.68 -7.49
N THR A 26 2.08 -9.37 -7.20
CA THR A 26 1.40 -8.77 -6.06
C THR A 26 -0.12 -8.99 -6.14
N MET A 27 -0.73 -8.70 -7.28
CA MET A 27 -2.17 -8.89 -7.49
C MET A 27 -2.58 -10.37 -7.34
N ARG A 28 -1.77 -11.29 -7.87
CA ARG A 28 -2.00 -12.73 -7.75
C ARG A 28 -2.03 -13.17 -6.29
N THR A 29 -1.13 -12.67 -5.44
CA THR A 29 -1.09 -12.99 -4.01
C THR A 29 -2.42 -12.66 -3.32
N PHE A 30 -3.00 -11.49 -3.58
CA PHE A 30 -4.30 -11.10 -3.02
C PHE A 30 -5.47 -11.86 -3.64
N HIS A 31 -5.46 -12.08 -4.93
CA HIS A 31 -6.50 -12.87 -5.60
C HIS A 31 -6.50 -14.34 -5.19
N GLU A 32 -5.35 -14.93 -4.90
CA GLU A 32 -5.24 -16.28 -4.37
C GLU A 32 -5.67 -16.38 -2.90
N PHE A 33 -5.54 -15.29 -2.15
CA PHE A 33 -6.06 -15.19 -0.78
C PHE A 33 -7.60 -15.19 -0.77
N ASP A 34 -8.21 -14.32 -1.58
CA ASP A 34 -9.67 -14.28 -1.76
C ASP A 34 -10.01 -13.87 -3.20
N LYS A 35 -10.61 -14.82 -3.95
CA LYS A 35 -11.02 -14.61 -5.34
C LYS A 35 -12.18 -13.64 -5.50
N SER A 36 -12.92 -13.35 -4.43
CA SER A 36 -14.02 -12.38 -4.41
C SER A 36 -13.55 -10.95 -4.14
N MET A 37 -12.30 -10.77 -3.78
CA MET A 37 -11.73 -9.46 -3.47
C MET A 37 -11.69 -8.55 -4.71
N ASP A 38 -12.25 -7.35 -4.59
CA ASP A 38 -12.12 -6.31 -5.60
C ASP A 38 -10.70 -5.70 -5.59
N LEU A 39 -10.02 -5.77 -6.72
CA LEU A 39 -8.68 -5.21 -6.88
C LEU A 39 -8.75 -3.85 -7.60
N LEU A 40 -8.30 -2.80 -6.93
CA LEU A 40 -8.15 -1.45 -7.49
C LEU A 40 -6.67 -1.12 -7.66
N ILE A 41 -6.28 -0.72 -8.86
CA ILE A 41 -4.87 -0.45 -9.20
C ILE A 41 -4.72 1.02 -9.60
N GLY A 42 -4.08 1.79 -8.73
CA GLY A 42 -3.72 3.19 -9.02
C GLY A 42 -2.42 3.28 -9.82
N LEU A 43 -2.49 3.76 -11.05
CA LEU A 43 -1.32 3.97 -11.93
C LEU A 43 -1.28 5.40 -12.46
N PRO A 44 -0.08 5.97 -12.69
CA PRO A 44 0.03 7.22 -13.44
C PRO A 44 -0.67 7.08 -14.80
N ALA A 45 -1.35 8.15 -15.26
CA ALA A 45 -2.11 8.15 -16.52
C ALA A 45 -1.28 7.61 -17.71
N GLY A 46 -0.03 8.04 -17.82
CA GLY A 46 0.90 7.60 -18.87
C GLY A 46 1.25 6.11 -18.85
N GLU A 47 1.02 5.43 -17.73
CA GLU A 47 1.36 4.01 -17.56
C GLU A 47 0.18 3.06 -17.78
N MET A 48 -1.04 3.58 -17.87
CA MET A 48 -2.25 2.75 -18.00
C MET A 48 -2.28 1.97 -19.32
N SER A 49 -1.83 2.58 -20.42
CA SER A 49 -1.75 1.90 -21.72
C SER A 49 -0.67 0.82 -21.73
N THR A 50 0.47 1.09 -21.11
CA THR A 50 1.56 0.10 -20.91
C THR A 50 1.05 -1.09 -20.11
N TRP A 51 0.33 -0.85 -19.00
CA TRP A 51 -0.24 -1.91 -18.18
C TRP A 51 -1.22 -2.79 -18.97
N LYS A 52 -2.16 -2.18 -19.69
CA LYS A 52 -3.13 -2.92 -20.52
C LYS A 52 -2.44 -3.82 -21.56
N ARG A 53 -1.38 -3.31 -22.20
CA ARG A 53 -0.58 -4.09 -23.13
C ARG A 53 0.10 -5.26 -22.44
N LEU A 54 0.76 -5.02 -21.28
CA LEU A 54 1.41 -6.07 -20.49
C LEU A 54 0.42 -7.15 -20.06
N CYS A 55 -0.78 -6.78 -19.62
CA CYS A 55 -1.82 -7.77 -19.29
C CYS A 55 -2.17 -8.66 -20.49
N LYS A 56 -2.27 -8.08 -21.69
CA LYS A 56 -2.52 -8.84 -22.92
C LYS A 56 -1.36 -9.77 -23.26
N ASP A 57 -0.12 -9.24 -23.25
CA ASP A 57 1.09 -9.97 -23.62
C ASP A 57 1.35 -11.16 -22.68
N GLU A 58 1.04 -11.01 -21.39
CA GLU A 58 1.21 -12.03 -20.33
C GLU A 58 -0.05 -12.91 -20.14
N ASN A 59 -1.10 -12.71 -20.93
CA ASN A 59 -2.40 -13.38 -20.73
C ASN A 59 -2.89 -13.27 -19.25
N PHE A 60 -2.73 -12.09 -18.65
CA PHE A 60 -3.10 -11.84 -17.27
C PHE A 60 -4.60 -11.55 -17.16
N GLN A 61 -5.36 -12.48 -16.55
CA GLN A 61 -6.82 -12.46 -16.53
C GLN A 61 -7.45 -12.19 -15.15
N ILE A 62 -6.64 -11.84 -14.14
CA ILE A 62 -7.19 -11.49 -12.82
C ILE A 62 -8.01 -10.21 -12.97
N PRO A 63 -9.33 -10.24 -12.60
CA PRO A 63 -10.18 -9.07 -12.69
C PRO A 63 -9.65 -7.95 -11.81
N HIS A 64 -9.62 -6.73 -12.36
CA HIS A 64 -9.22 -5.54 -11.60
C HIS A 64 -9.71 -4.26 -12.29
N ARG A 65 -9.84 -3.21 -11.50
CA ARG A 65 -10.15 -1.87 -11.99
C ARG A 65 -8.90 -1.00 -11.94
N LEU A 66 -8.69 -0.22 -12.99
CA LEU A 66 -7.65 0.80 -13.01
C LEU A 66 -8.22 2.14 -12.55
N THR A 67 -7.46 2.84 -11.73
CA THR A 67 -7.71 4.23 -11.35
C THR A 67 -6.51 5.08 -11.72
N GLU A 68 -6.75 6.33 -12.07
CA GLU A 68 -5.67 7.27 -12.35
C GLU A 68 -4.98 7.66 -11.04
N GLY A 69 -3.65 7.57 -11.02
CA GLY A 69 -2.83 8.03 -9.91
C GLY A 69 -2.85 9.55 -9.82
N GLY A 70 -2.82 10.06 -8.60
CA GLY A 70 -2.70 11.48 -8.34
C GLY A 70 -1.25 11.94 -8.20
N GLU A 71 -1.06 13.22 -7.88
CA GLU A 71 0.24 13.88 -7.73
C GLU A 71 1.11 13.18 -6.67
N THR A 72 0.50 12.76 -5.57
CA THR A 72 1.17 12.02 -4.49
C THR A 72 0.52 10.67 -4.24
N ARG A 73 1.12 9.86 -3.36
CA ARG A 73 0.52 8.60 -2.90
C ARG A 73 -0.85 8.84 -2.26
N PHE A 74 -1.00 9.88 -1.43
CA PHE A 74 -2.28 10.27 -0.84
C PHE A 74 -3.35 10.50 -1.91
N HIS A 75 -3.08 11.31 -2.93
CA HIS A 75 -4.04 11.59 -4.00
C HIS A 75 -4.37 10.35 -4.83
N THR A 76 -3.40 9.45 -5.03
CA THR A 76 -3.63 8.18 -5.71
C THR A 76 -4.62 7.30 -4.94
N ILE A 77 -4.45 7.19 -3.62
CA ILE A 77 -5.37 6.43 -2.77
C ILE A 77 -6.74 7.12 -2.73
N LYS A 78 -6.78 8.45 -2.53
CA LYS A 78 -8.03 9.23 -2.54
C LYS A 78 -8.83 8.99 -3.82
N ASN A 79 -8.18 8.95 -4.98
CA ASN A 79 -8.83 8.63 -6.25
C ASN A 79 -9.39 7.20 -6.28
N ALA A 80 -8.67 6.23 -5.71
CA ALA A 80 -9.14 4.85 -5.65
C ALA A 80 -10.33 4.67 -4.69
N LEU A 81 -10.34 5.41 -3.58
CA LEU A 81 -11.40 5.32 -2.57
C LEU A 81 -12.79 5.71 -3.09
N GLN A 82 -12.89 6.47 -4.19
CA GLN A 82 -14.17 6.80 -4.84
C GLN A 82 -14.91 5.56 -5.35
N TYR A 83 -14.25 4.41 -5.47
CA TYR A 83 -14.82 3.16 -5.95
C TYR A 83 -15.10 2.17 -4.81
N ILE A 84 -14.85 2.55 -3.56
CA ILE A 84 -15.08 1.68 -2.41
C ILE A 84 -16.53 1.79 -1.95
N SER A 85 -17.16 0.62 -1.77
CA SER A 85 -18.49 0.53 -1.15
C SER A 85 -18.34 0.42 0.37
N SER A 86 -19.14 1.17 1.12
CA SER A 86 -19.21 1.05 2.59
C SER A 86 -20.53 0.37 2.98
N PRO A 87 -20.55 -0.55 3.96
CA PRO A 87 -19.41 -1.00 4.75
C PRO A 87 -18.56 -2.06 4.03
N SER A 88 -17.25 -1.97 4.17
CA SER A 88 -16.29 -2.97 3.69
C SER A 88 -14.98 -2.88 4.51
N VAL A 89 -14.06 -3.82 4.25
CA VAL A 89 -12.69 -3.77 4.78
C VAL A 89 -11.75 -3.55 3.61
N VAL A 90 -10.89 -2.55 3.70
CA VAL A 90 -10.01 -2.10 2.62
C VAL A 90 -8.56 -2.33 3.00
N ALA A 91 -7.83 -3.04 2.15
CA ALA A 91 -6.38 -3.21 2.27
C ALA A 91 -5.67 -2.28 1.29
N VAL A 92 -4.84 -1.38 1.78
CA VAL A 92 -3.94 -0.57 0.95
C VAL A 92 -2.57 -1.22 0.93
N HIS A 93 -2.11 -1.57 -0.28
CA HIS A 93 -0.86 -2.30 -0.45
C HIS A 93 0.03 -1.70 -1.54
N ASP A 94 1.32 -1.69 -1.28
CA ASP A 94 2.31 -1.26 -2.28
C ASP A 94 2.42 -2.30 -3.40
N GLY A 95 2.06 -1.95 -4.63
CA GLY A 95 2.10 -2.85 -5.79
C GLY A 95 3.51 -3.40 -6.12
N VAL A 96 4.54 -2.89 -5.47
CA VAL A 96 5.94 -3.35 -5.60
C VAL A 96 6.42 -4.22 -4.44
N ARG A 97 5.52 -4.73 -3.59
CA ARG A 97 5.80 -5.64 -2.48
C ARG A 97 5.16 -7.03 -2.70
N PRO A 98 5.66 -7.83 -3.66
CA PRO A 98 5.02 -9.08 -4.09
C PRO A 98 5.26 -10.27 -3.14
N LEU A 99 5.95 -10.07 -2.00
CA LEU A 99 6.38 -11.15 -1.11
C LEU A 99 5.62 -11.18 0.22
N VAL A 100 4.50 -10.46 0.31
CA VAL A 100 3.61 -10.59 1.47
C VAL A 100 3.00 -12.00 1.49
N ASP A 101 3.06 -12.66 2.65
CA ASP A 101 2.46 -13.99 2.80
C ASP A 101 0.97 -13.91 3.18
N GLN A 102 0.25 -14.99 2.88
CA GLN A 102 -1.19 -15.07 3.12
C GLN A 102 -1.56 -14.98 4.60
N GLN A 103 -0.69 -15.46 5.51
CA GLN A 103 -0.94 -15.38 6.95
C GLN A 103 -0.88 -13.93 7.44
N THR A 104 0.03 -13.13 6.89
CA THR A 104 0.10 -11.69 7.19
C THR A 104 -1.14 -10.97 6.69
N ILE A 105 -1.61 -11.28 5.47
CA ILE A 105 -2.85 -10.73 4.92
C ILE A 105 -4.03 -11.11 5.83
N GLN A 106 -4.20 -12.38 6.14
CA GLN A 106 -5.28 -12.89 6.99
C GLN A 106 -5.32 -12.19 8.34
N ARG A 107 -4.19 -12.17 9.06
CA ARG A 107 -4.10 -11.53 10.38
C ARG A 107 -4.43 -10.03 10.34
N ALA A 108 -4.02 -9.34 9.27
CA ALA A 108 -4.31 -7.93 9.10
C ALA A 108 -5.82 -7.68 8.89
N PHE A 109 -6.50 -8.49 8.08
CA PHE A 109 -7.94 -8.41 7.89
C PHE A 109 -8.71 -8.75 9.17
N GLU A 110 -8.41 -9.89 9.81
CA GLU A 110 -9.06 -10.31 11.08
C GLU A 110 -8.90 -9.22 12.17
N LYS A 111 -7.71 -8.66 12.30
CA LYS A 111 -7.44 -7.61 13.28
C LYS A 111 -8.22 -6.32 12.93
N ALA A 112 -8.22 -5.90 11.67
CA ALA A 112 -8.95 -4.71 11.24
C ALA A 112 -10.47 -4.85 11.41
N GLU A 113 -11.03 -6.03 11.14
CA GLU A 113 -12.45 -6.32 11.42
C GLU A 113 -12.78 -6.16 12.91
N ALA A 114 -11.90 -6.64 13.79
CA ALA A 114 -12.10 -6.57 15.22
C ALA A 114 -11.89 -5.17 15.81
N THR A 115 -10.91 -4.41 15.32
CA THR A 115 -10.46 -3.16 15.97
C THR A 115 -10.61 -1.90 15.12
N GLY A 116 -11.02 -2.03 13.87
CA GLY A 116 -11.19 -0.92 12.93
C GLY A 116 -10.02 -0.73 11.96
N ASN A 117 -8.81 -1.10 12.36
CA ASN A 117 -7.63 -1.06 11.49
C ASN A 117 -6.55 -2.04 11.97
N ALA A 118 -5.59 -2.32 11.09
CA ALA A 118 -4.37 -3.08 11.42
C ALA A 118 -3.26 -2.77 10.44
N ILE A 119 -2.03 -2.62 10.94
CA ILE A 119 -0.83 -2.47 10.12
C ILE A 119 0.24 -3.49 10.50
N PRO A 120 0.79 -4.25 9.54
CA PRO A 120 1.90 -5.14 9.82
C PRO A 120 3.17 -4.32 10.09
N VAL A 121 3.95 -4.79 11.05
CA VAL A 121 5.23 -4.17 11.38
C VAL A 121 6.32 -5.23 11.54
N THR A 122 7.58 -4.83 11.35
CA THR A 122 8.73 -5.67 11.64
C THR A 122 9.65 -5.02 12.65
N ASP A 123 10.36 -5.83 13.42
CA ASP A 123 11.35 -5.34 14.37
C ASP A 123 12.56 -4.73 13.66
N ILE A 124 13.19 -3.76 14.31
CA ILE A 124 14.48 -3.22 13.89
C ILE A 124 15.56 -4.02 14.60
N HIS A 125 16.43 -4.66 13.84
CA HIS A 125 17.54 -5.43 14.37
C HIS A 125 18.80 -4.61 14.54
N GLU A 126 18.96 -3.54 13.76
CA GLU A 126 20.09 -2.61 13.79
C GLU A 126 19.96 -1.63 14.96
N SER A 127 21.08 -0.96 15.30
CA SER A 127 21.08 0.16 16.23
C SER A 127 20.46 1.40 15.56
N VAL A 128 19.56 2.07 16.30
CA VAL A 128 18.85 3.28 15.83
C VAL A 128 19.42 4.50 16.53
N ARG A 129 19.57 5.59 15.79
CA ARG A 129 20.02 6.89 16.30
C ARG A 129 19.06 7.98 15.82
N ILE A 130 18.78 8.95 16.69
CA ILE A 130 18.23 10.24 16.27
C ILE A 130 19.42 11.10 15.86
N VAL A 131 19.33 11.67 14.65
CA VAL A 131 20.32 12.57 14.10
C VAL A 131 19.63 13.84 13.63
N THR A 132 19.97 14.95 14.24
CA THR A 132 19.50 16.29 13.86
C THR A 132 20.72 17.21 13.68
N ALA A 133 20.51 18.45 13.33
CA ALA A 133 21.62 19.43 13.25
C ALA A 133 22.36 19.60 14.59
N SER A 134 21.68 19.38 15.73
CA SER A 134 22.22 19.63 17.09
C SER A 134 22.37 18.34 17.92
N GLU A 135 21.91 17.20 17.44
CA GLU A 135 21.87 15.97 18.24
C GLU A 135 22.23 14.74 17.41
N ASN A 136 23.01 13.84 17.99
CA ASN A 136 23.27 12.51 17.47
C ASN A 136 23.36 11.52 18.63
N LYS A 137 22.24 10.87 18.98
CA LYS A 137 22.19 9.93 20.11
C LYS A 137 21.54 8.59 19.76
N ALA A 138 21.97 7.52 20.43
CA ALA A 138 21.32 6.24 20.35
C ALA A 138 19.94 6.27 21.01
N VAL A 139 18.99 5.55 20.42
CA VAL A 139 17.65 5.36 20.99
C VAL A 139 17.34 3.87 21.16
N PRO A 140 16.50 3.52 22.15
CA PRO A 140 16.12 2.13 22.38
C PRO A 140 15.25 1.62 21.21
N ARG A 141 15.83 0.79 20.34
CA ARG A 141 15.13 0.26 19.15
C ARG A 141 13.82 -0.48 19.44
N LYS A 142 13.63 -0.99 20.66
CA LYS A 142 12.40 -1.69 21.07
C LYS A 142 11.11 -0.87 20.96
N TYR A 143 11.23 0.46 20.88
CA TYR A 143 10.08 1.38 20.71
C TYR A 143 9.83 1.74 19.23
N TYR A 144 10.63 1.25 18.31
CA TYR A 144 10.54 1.57 16.90
C TYR A 144 10.23 0.32 16.09
N LYS A 145 9.39 0.46 15.09
CA LYS A 145 9.02 -0.62 14.17
C LYS A 145 9.12 -0.12 12.74
N LEU A 146 9.40 -1.02 11.82
CA LEU A 146 9.32 -0.74 10.38
C LEU A 146 7.92 -1.11 9.90
N VAL A 147 7.18 -0.13 9.45
CA VAL A 147 5.83 -0.32 8.91
C VAL A 147 5.89 -1.03 7.56
N GLN A 148 5.00 -2.00 7.40
CA GLN A 148 4.83 -2.79 6.18
C GLN A 148 3.44 -2.56 5.58
N THR A 149 3.14 -3.23 4.48
CA THR A 149 1.82 -3.32 3.89
C THR A 149 1.43 -4.80 3.67
N PRO A 150 0.13 -5.15 3.65
CA PRO A 150 -1.05 -4.27 3.52
C PRO A 150 -1.39 -3.54 4.82
N GLN A 151 -1.79 -2.27 4.73
CA GLN A 151 -2.44 -1.54 5.81
C GLN A 151 -3.93 -1.70 5.62
N VAL A 152 -4.62 -2.25 6.61
CA VAL A 152 -6.03 -2.67 6.49
C VAL A 152 -6.90 -1.83 7.41
N PHE A 153 -8.03 -1.35 6.89
CA PHE A 153 -8.94 -0.45 7.59
C PHE A 153 -10.39 -0.82 7.29
N LYS A 154 -11.30 -0.56 8.22
CA LYS A 154 -12.72 -0.44 7.86
C LYS A 154 -12.90 0.75 6.93
N SER A 155 -13.76 0.60 5.94
CA SER A 155 -13.95 1.61 4.89
C SER A 155 -14.40 2.96 5.40
N ASP A 156 -15.28 3.00 6.40
CA ASP A 156 -15.75 4.24 7.03
C ASP A 156 -14.59 5.04 7.63
N ILE A 157 -13.71 4.37 8.41
CA ILE A 157 -12.53 5.01 9.00
C ILE A 157 -11.59 5.56 7.93
N LEU A 158 -11.34 4.77 6.87
CA LEU A 158 -10.41 5.19 5.83
C LEU A 158 -10.98 6.32 4.98
N LEU A 159 -12.26 6.23 4.61
CA LEU A 159 -12.94 7.27 3.82
C LEU A 159 -12.96 8.59 4.57
N ASP A 160 -13.37 8.60 5.85
CA ASP A 160 -13.39 9.81 6.69
C ASP A 160 -12.00 10.42 6.84
N ALA A 161 -10.96 9.58 7.04
CA ALA A 161 -9.59 10.06 7.17
C ALA A 161 -9.07 10.74 5.89
N TYR A 162 -9.51 10.29 4.71
CA TYR A 162 -9.11 10.86 3.42
C TYR A 162 -9.92 12.09 2.98
N GLU A 163 -10.90 12.54 3.79
CA GLU A 163 -11.52 13.86 3.61
C GLU A 163 -10.60 15.03 4.02
N GLN A 164 -9.55 14.74 4.79
CA GLN A 164 -8.53 15.73 5.16
C GLN A 164 -7.82 16.30 3.94
N GLU A 165 -7.28 17.52 4.10
CA GLU A 165 -6.34 18.08 3.14
C GLU A 165 -5.00 17.32 3.19
N TYR A 166 -4.32 17.26 2.05
CA TYR A 166 -3.01 16.63 1.96
C TYR A 166 -2.00 17.33 2.89
N ASN A 167 -1.24 16.52 3.63
CA ASN A 167 -0.10 16.99 4.43
C ASN A 167 1.17 16.25 3.98
N PRO A 168 2.29 16.95 3.73
CA PRO A 168 3.57 16.32 3.39
C PRO A 168 4.08 15.30 4.42
N ASP A 169 3.63 15.37 5.67
CA ASP A 169 3.96 14.43 6.73
C ASP A 169 3.23 13.08 6.60
N PHE A 170 2.28 12.96 5.68
CA PHE A 170 1.61 11.70 5.39
C PHE A 170 2.55 10.75 4.65
N THR A 171 3.19 9.86 5.40
CA THR A 171 4.16 8.89 4.84
C THR A 171 3.50 7.60 4.36
N ASP A 172 2.34 7.25 4.94
CA ASP A 172 1.54 6.06 4.65
C ASP A 172 0.05 6.28 5.01
N ASP A 173 -0.80 5.26 4.85
CA ASP A 173 -2.24 5.40 5.12
C ASP A 173 -2.52 5.44 6.64
N ALA A 174 -1.69 4.76 7.42
CA ALA A 174 -1.79 4.80 8.88
C ALA A 174 -1.59 6.22 9.41
N SER A 175 -0.62 6.98 8.88
CA SER A 175 -0.38 8.38 9.29
C SER A 175 -1.55 9.31 8.93
N VAL A 176 -2.26 9.03 7.83
CA VAL A 176 -3.49 9.76 7.47
C VAL A 176 -4.60 9.46 8.47
N VAL A 177 -4.82 8.20 8.79
CA VAL A 177 -5.85 7.76 9.76
C VAL A 177 -5.52 8.22 11.17
N GLU A 178 -4.27 8.14 11.61
CA GLU A 178 -3.82 8.62 12.92
C GLU A 178 -4.07 10.12 13.07
N LYS A 179 -3.83 10.91 12.02
CA LYS A 179 -4.07 12.35 12.02
C LYS A 179 -5.54 12.73 12.19
N SER A 180 -6.49 11.85 11.82
CA SER A 180 -7.92 12.02 12.11
C SER A 180 -8.31 11.67 13.56
N GLY A 181 -7.34 11.28 14.41
CA GLY A 181 -7.56 10.97 15.83
C GLY A 181 -7.88 9.50 16.10
N VAL A 182 -7.76 8.62 15.11
CA VAL A 182 -8.00 7.19 15.26
C VAL A 182 -6.71 6.50 15.74
N PHE A 183 -6.84 5.63 16.76
CA PHE A 183 -5.71 4.82 17.23
C PHE A 183 -5.35 3.73 16.20
N ILE A 184 -4.06 3.54 15.97
CA ILE A 184 -3.53 2.53 15.05
C ILE A 184 -3.15 1.24 15.78
N HIS A 185 -3.62 0.11 15.26
CA HIS A 185 -3.43 -1.24 15.81
C HIS A 185 -2.43 -2.08 15.03
#